data_257da8158fbfa8cc4224458bd78e54d5
#
_entry.id   257da8158fbfa8cc4224458bd78e54d5
#
_cell.length_a   1.000
_cell.length_b   1.000
_cell.length_c   1.000
_cell.angle_alpha   90.00
_cell.angle_beta   90.00
_cell.angle_gamma   90.00
#
_symmetry.space_group_name_H-M   'P 1'
#
loop_
_entity.id
_entity.type
_entity.pdbx_description
1 polymer ?
#
loop_
_entity_poly.entity_id
_entity_poly.type
_entity_poly.pdbx_seq_one_letter_code
_entity_poly.pdbx_strand_id
1 'polypeptide(L)'
;MAQEDVFKKIVSHCKEYGFVFPSSEIYDGLAAVYDYGQNGVELKNNIKQYWWQSMVLLHENIVGLDAAIFMHPTVWKASGHVDAFNDPLIDNRDSKKSYRADVLIEDHMAKYEEKIAKEIAKAKKRFGDSFDEAQFRATNPRVLENQKKFDDLHARYTEAMQGPNLEMLKQIIVDEGIVCPISGTKNWTDVRQFNLMFSTQMGAASDATSKVYLRPETAQGIFVDYLSVQKTGRMKLPFGICQIGKAFRNEVVARQFVFRMREFEQMEMQFFCQPGTEMKWFEYWKKVRLAWHEALGMGNENYRYHDHEKLAHYANAATDIEFKMPFGFKEVEGIHSRTNFDLSQHEKFSGRSIKYFDPEKNESYVPYDVETSIGVDRMFLSVMCHSYCEEKLENGETRVVLKLPEALAPVKCAVFPLDKKDGLPELAHEIVDELKFHFNTHYGDPKDSIGKRYRRQDAIGTPFCITVDHETPNDHKVTLRYRDTMEQERVAISDLRSIIEDRVSITSVLKKLGKEIKNF
;
A
#
# COMPACT_ATOMS: atom_id res chain seq x y z
N MET A 1 -9.90 18.05 -15.26
CA MET A 1 -8.43 18.00 -15.09
C MET A 1 -7.95 16.64 -15.53
N ALA A 2 -6.80 16.54 -16.19
CA ALA A 2 -6.23 15.24 -16.51
C ALA A 2 -5.84 14.52 -15.20
N GLN A 3 -6.02 13.21 -15.13
CA GLN A 3 -5.73 12.41 -13.90
C GLN A 3 -4.26 12.57 -13.44
N GLU A 4 -3.34 12.76 -14.38
CA GLU A 4 -1.93 13.02 -14.12
C GLU A 4 -1.69 14.35 -13.37
N ASP A 5 -2.50 15.37 -13.61
CA ASP A 5 -2.40 16.66 -12.91
C ASP A 5 -2.83 16.54 -11.45
N VAL A 6 -3.84 15.71 -11.14
CA VAL A 6 -4.27 15.46 -9.77
C VAL A 6 -3.18 14.74 -8.97
N PHE A 7 -2.52 13.74 -9.56
CA PHE A 7 -1.43 13.03 -8.90
C PHE A 7 -0.25 13.94 -8.56
N LYS A 8 0.14 14.82 -9.48
CA LYS A 8 1.20 15.83 -9.24
C LYS A 8 0.85 16.77 -8.09
N LYS A 9 -0.42 17.18 -7.99
CA LYS A 9 -0.90 18.00 -6.86
C LYS A 9 -0.81 17.27 -5.53
N ILE A 10 -1.19 15.98 -5.48
CA ILE A 10 -1.06 15.16 -4.28
C ILE A 10 0.40 15.03 -3.84
N VAL A 11 1.32 14.78 -4.77
CA VAL A 11 2.76 14.70 -4.47
C VAL A 11 3.29 16.03 -3.93
N SER A 12 2.91 17.15 -4.56
CA SER A 12 3.29 18.50 -4.09
C SER A 12 2.74 18.79 -2.70
N HIS A 13 1.47 18.43 -2.46
CA HIS A 13 0.81 18.57 -1.17
C HIS A 13 1.50 17.75 -0.07
N CYS A 14 1.88 16.50 -0.38
CA CYS A 14 2.62 15.67 0.58
C CYS A 14 3.92 16.34 1.02
N LYS A 15 4.64 16.96 0.10
CA LYS A 15 5.89 17.67 0.40
C LYS A 15 5.63 18.96 1.20
N GLU A 16 4.70 19.77 0.76
CA GLU A 16 4.38 21.07 1.38
C GLU A 16 3.90 20.94 2.83
N TYR A 17 3.09 19.91 3.11
CA TYR A 17 2.45 19.74 4.43
C TYR A 17 3.13 18.67 5.31
N GLY A 18 4.38 18.31 5.04
CA GLY A 18 5.16 17.46 5.92
C GLY A 18 4.68 16.01 6.00
N PHE A 19 4.18 15.48 4.89
CA PHE A 19 3.83 14.06 4.79
C PHE A 19 5.00 13.22 4.28
N VAL A 20 5.59 13.57 3.13
CA VAL A 20 6.66 12.79 2.51
C VAL A 20 7.68 13.71 1.86
N PHE A 21 8.96 13.45 2.10
CA PHE A 21 10.10 14.14 1.51
C PHE A 21 10.98 13.16 0.73
N PRO A 22 11.68 13.59 -0.33
CA PRO A 22 12.80 12.82 -0.86
C PRO A 22 13.86 12.61 0.23
N SER A 23 14.32 11.38 0.43
CA SER A 23 15.37 11.13 1.42
C SER A 23 16.65 11.86 1.04
N SER A 24 17.29 12.47 2.04
CA SER A 24 18.56 13.20 1.87
C SER A 24 18.49 14.35 0.86
N GLU A 25 17.36 15.07 0.79
CA GLU A 25 17.11 16.13 -0.19
C GLU A 25 18.19 17.21 -0.23
N ILE A 26 18.85 17.48 0.90
CA ILE A 26 19.98 18.44 0.98
C ILE A 26 21.21 18.02 0.17
N TYR A 27 21.27 16.76 -0.28
CA TYR A 27 22.30 16.19 -1.16
C TYR A 27 21.71 15.72 -2.49
N ASP A 28 20.70 16.42 -3.00
CA ASP A 28 19.96 16.10 -4.23
C ASP A 28 19.10 14.81 -4.15
N GLY A 29 18.96 14.24 -2.97
CA GLY A 29 18.13 13.08 -2.69
C GLY A 29 18.72 11.74 -3.15
N LEU A 30 18.08 10.65 -2.73
CA LEU A 30 18.36 9.29 -3.21
C LEU A 30 17.13 8.77 -3.95
N ALA A 31 17.32 8.34 -5.19
CA ALA A 31 16.21 7.93 -6.06
C ALA A 31 15.41 6.75 -5.46
N ALA A 32 14.09 6.90 -5.40
CA ALA A 32 13.15 5.92 -4.88
C ALA A 32 13.32 5.57 -3.38
N VAL A 33 13.83 6.51 -2.62
CA VAL A 33 13.89 6.47 -1.16
C VAL A 33 13.27 7.74 -0.61
N TYR A 34 12.39 7.62 0.37
CA TYR A 34 11.61 8.74 0.91
C TYR A 34 11.60 8.71 2.43
N ASP A 35 11.54 9.89 3.02
CA ASP A 35 11.36 10.11 4.44
C ASP A 35 9.92 10.56 4.71
N TYR A 36 9.33 10.07 5.79
CA TYR A 36 8.01 10.51 6.24
C TYR A 36 8.17 11.63 7.26
N GLY A 37 7.62 12.80 6.94
CA GLY A 37 7.63 13.94 7.84
C GLY A 37 6.63 13.80 9.00
N GLN A 38 6.48 14.86 9.79
CA GLN A 38 5.70 14.85 11.03
C GLN A 38 4.24 14.41 10.87
N ASN A 39 3.58 14.78 9.77
CA ASN A 39 2.21 14.34 9.49
C ASN A 39 2.18 12.96 8.82
N GLY A 40 3.18 12.67 7.99
CA GLY A 40 3.29 11.39 7.31
C GLY A 40 3.56 10.22 8.24
N VAL A 41 4.45 10.40 9.22
CA VAL A 41 4.78 9.33 10.18
C VAL A 41 3.58 9.00 11.07
N GLU A 42 2.80 9.99 11.50
CA GLU A 42 1.60 9.76 12.31
C GLU A 42 0.51 9.05 11.50
N LEU A 43 0.25 9.47 10.26
CA LEU A 43 -0.68 8.75 9.38
C LEU A 43 -0.23 7.30 9.15
N LYS A 44 1.06 7.10 8.90
CA LYS A 44 1.65 5.77 8.69
C LYS A 44 1.55 4.89 9.94
N ASN A 45 1.80 5.45 11.12
CA ASN A 45 1.65 4.74 12.39
C ASN A 45 0.19 4.36 12.66
N ASN A 46 -0.77 5.25 12.39
CA ASN A 46 -2.20 4.96 12.53
C ASN A 46 -2.64 3.82 11.60
N ILE A 47 -2.15 3.78 10.35
CA ILE A 47 -2.40 2.67 9.40
C ILE A 47 -1.86 1.35 9.98
N LYS A 48 -0.61 1.34 10.43
CA LYS A 48 0.02 0.15 11.02
C LYS A 48 -0.71 -0.32 12.29
N GLN A 49 -1.11 0.61 13.15
CA GLN A 49 -1.85 0.29 14.37
C GLN A 49 -3.24 -0.29 14.05
N TYR A 50 -3.95 0.27 13.09
CA TYR A 50 -5.24 -0.24 12.64
C TYR A 50 -5.11 -1.67 12.09
N TRP A 51 -4.11 -1.92 11.24
CA TRP A 51 -3.84 -3.26 10.72
C TRP A 51 -3.46 -4.25 11.83
N TRP A 52 -2.49 -3.89 12.68
CA TRP A 52 -2.01 -4.74 13.76
C TRP A 52 -3.13 -5.15 14.72
N GLN A 53 -3.90 -4.18 15.16
CA GLN A 53 -5.03 -4.45 16.07
C GLN A 53 -6.11 -5.29 15.40
N SER A 54 -6.39 -5.08 14.12
CA SER A 54 -7.35 -5.90 13.39
C SER A 54 -6.91 -7.36 13.28
N MET A 55 -5.61 -7.62 13.15
CA MET A 55 -5.08 -8.99 13.09
C MET A 55 -5.06 -9.64 14.49
N VAL A 56 -4.41 -9.00 15.45
CA VAL A 56 -4.13 -9.62 16.76
C VAL A 56 -5.32 -9.58 17.72
N LEU A 57 -6.15 -8.52 17.67
CA LEU A 57 -7.27 -8.39 18.63
C LEU A 57 -8.58 -9.00 18.13
N LEU A 58 -8.81 -9.03 16.81
CA LEU A 58 -10.06 -9.59 16.27
C LEU A 58 -9.99 -11.10 16.02
N HIS A 59 -8.78 -11.69 16.07
CA HIS A 59 -8.55 -13.13 15.82
C HIS A 59 -7.76 -13.73 16.98
N GLU A 60 -8.37 -14.69 17.68
CA GLU A 60 -7.77 -15.36 18.85
C GLU A 60 -6.55 -16.22 18.50
N ASN A 61 -6.43 -16.62 17.23
CA ASN A 61 -5.41 -17.52 16.72
C ASN A 61 -4.34 -16.80 15.85
N ILE A 62 -4.19 -15.48 15.98
CA ILE A 62 -3.12 -14.74 15.32
C ILE A 62 -2.20 -14.12 16.37
N VAL A 63 -0.89 -14.31 16.18
CA VAL A 63 0.15 -13.77 17.07
C VAL A 63 1.16 -12.93 16.26
N GLY A 64 1.85 -12.04 16.95
CA GLY A 64 2.84 -11.16 16.34
C GLY A 64 4.26 -11.72 16.39
N LEU A 65 5.07 -11.31 15.42
CA LEU A 65 6.51 -11.54 15.34
C LEU A 65 7.21 -10.25 14.87
N ASP A 66 8.44 -10.04 15.30
CA ASP A 66 9.35 -9.04 14.73
C ASP A 66 10.69 -9.74 14.41
N ALA A 67 10.79 -10.30 13.21
CA ALA A 67 11.98 -11.00 12.75
C ALA A 67 13.07 -10.01 12.31
N ALA A 68 14.33 -10.41 12.46
CA ALA A 68 15.48 -9.61 12.05
C ALA A 68 15.49 -9.35 10.53
N ILE A 69 16.00 -8.17 10.12
CA ILE A 69 16.22 -7.84 8.70
C ILE A 69 17.34 -8.73 8.12
N PHE A 70 18.44 -8.86 8.86
CA PHE A 70 19.54 -9.75 8.48
C PHE A 70 19.23 -11.18 8.91
N MET A 71 19.19 -12.07 7.94
CA MET A 71 18.98 -13.49 8.14
C MET A 71 20.11 -14.30 7.51
N HIS A 72 20.27 -15.54 7.93
CA HIS A 72 21.28 -16.43 7.35
C HIS A 72 21.09 -16.51 5.83
N PRO A 73 22.16 -16.40 5.00
CA PRO A 73 22.02 -16.37 3.54
C PRO A 73 21.28 -17.57 2.93
N THR A 74 21.31 -18.72 3.60
CA THR A 74 20.57 -19.91 3.18
C THR A 74 19.05 -19.70 3.18
N VAL A 75 18.51 -18.78 3.98
CA VAL A 75 17.07 -18.45 3.96
C VAL A 75 16.66 -17.98 2.56
N TRP A 76 17.45 -17.10 1.98
CA TRP A 76 17.19 -16.52 0.64
C TRP A 76 17.48 -17.49 -0.50
N LYS A 77 18.38 -18.45 -0.26
CA LYS A 77 18.61 -19.55 -1.20
C LYS A 77 17.45 -20.56 -1.16
N ALA A 78 17.00 -20.92 0.03
CA ALA A 78 15.87 -21.83 0.22
C ALA A 78 14.58 -21.30 -0.40
N SER A 79 14.28 -20.01 -0.21
CA SER A 79 13.12 -19.35 -0.79
C SER A 79 13.25 -19.02 -2.29
N GLY A 80 14.43 -19.25 -2.90
CA GLY A 80 14.68 -18.98 -4.33
C GLY A 80 15.02 -17.52 -4.68
N HIS A 81 15.04 -16.60 -3.73
CA HIS A 81 15.29 -15.18 -4.02
C HIS A 81 16.69 -14.91 -4.59
N VAL A 82 17.70 -15.66 -4.17
CA VAL A 82 19.06 -15.49 -4.71
C VAL A 82 19.12 -15.85 -6.19
N ASP A 83 18.39 -16.88 -6.61
CA ASP A 83 18.50 -17.45 -7.94
C ASP A 83 17.45 -16.92 -8.94
N ALA A 84 16.24 -16.58 -8.46
CA ALA A 84 15.10 -16.30 -9.31
C ALA A 84 14.47 -14.89 -9.13
N PHE A 85 14.90 -14.10 -8.15
CA PHE A 85 14.34 -12.77 -7.93
C PHE A 85 15.03 -11.73 -8.82
N ASN A 86 14.77 -11.84 -10.12
CA ASN A 86 15.45 -11.07 -11.15
C ASN A 86 14.46 -10.35 -12.06
N ASP A 87 14.80 -9.11 -12.45
CA ASP A 87 14.15 -8.37 -13.53
C ASP A 87 14.96 -8.49 -14.84
N PRO A 88 14.30 -8.65 -15.99
CA PRO A 88 14.96 -8.57 -17.28
C PRO A 88 15.26 -7.11 -17.64
N LEU A 89 16.52 -6.69 -17.57
CA LEU A 89 16.95 -5.33 -17.88
C LEU A 89 17.54 -5.20 -19.28
N ILE A 90 17.23 -4.06 -19.90
CA ILE A 90 17.79 -3.60 -21.18
C ILE A 90 18.22 -2.15 -21.04
N ASP A 91 19.40 -1.82 -21.57
CA ASP A 91 19.92 -0.45 -21.54
C ASP A 91 19.78 0.21 -22.92
N ASN A 92 19.41 1.50 -22.94
CA ASN A 92 19.50 2.28 -24.16
C ASN A 92 20.81 3.05 -24.18
N ARG A 93 21.64 2.84 -25.21
CA ARG A 93 22.99 3.38 -25.32
C ARG A 93 23.03 4.90 -25.48
N ASP A 94 21.97 5.49 -26.05
CA ASP A 94 21.92 6.92 -26.31
C ASP A 94 21.46 7.71 -25.09
N SER A 95 20.43 7.20 -24.38
CA SER A 95 19.93 7.82 -23.14
C SER A 95 20.75 7.44 -21.90
N LYS A 96 21.60 6.39 -22.00
CA LYS A 96 22.35 5.80 -20.87
C LYS A 96 21.43 5.41 -19.69
N LYS A 97 20.18 5.01 -19.97
CA LYS A 97 19.20 4.60 -18.98
C LYS A 97 18.85 3.12 -19.13
N SER A 98 18.65 2.48 -18.00
CA SER A 98 18.16 1.10 -17.91
C SER A 98 16.64 1.06 -17.84
N TYR A 99 16.06 0.06 -18.47
CA TYR A 99 14.63 -0.20 -18.50
C TYR A 99 14.37 -1.68 -18.23
N ARG A 100 13.20 -1.99 -17.71
CA ARG A 100 12.71 -3.37 -17.66
C ARG A 100 12.19 -3.74 -19.06
N ALA A 101 12.72 -4.79 -19.63
CA ALA A 101 12.34 -5.24 -20.96
C ALA A 101 10.88 -5.69 -21.02
N ASP A 102 10.40 -6.39 -19.99
CA ASP A 102 9.01 -6.79 -19.84
C ASP A 102 8.07 -5.57 -19.80
N VAL A 103 8.37 -4.57 -18.98
CA VAL A 103 7.55 -3.35 -18.87
C VAL A 103 7.52 -2.56 -20.19
N LEU A 104 8.64 -2.48 -20.93
CA LEU A 104 8.64 -1.84 -22.25
C LEU A 104 7.69 -2.52 -23.23
N ILE A 105 7.61 -3.85 -23.19
CA ILE A 105 6.72 -4.66 -24.03
C ILE A 105 5.26 -4.47 -23.57
N GLU A 106 4.99 -4.52 -22.27
CA GLU A 106 3.66 -4.26 -21.68
C GLU A 106 3.15 -2.86 -22.01
N ASP A 107 3.98 -1.83 -21.84
CA ASP A 107 3.65 -0.44 -22.24
C ASP A 107 3.38 -0.33 -23.77
N HIS A 108 3.97 -1.20 -24.57
CA HIS A 108 3.71 -1.24 -26.01
C HIS A 108 2.38 -1.95 -26.33
N MET A 109 2.06 -3.05 -25.64
CA MET A 109 0.77 -3.73 -25.74
C MET A 109 -0.38 -2.82 -25.33
N ALA A 110 -0.22 -2.08 -24.23
CA ALA A 110 -1.22 -1.13 -23.73
C ALA A 110 -1.60 -0.07 -24.79
N LYS A 111 -0.70 0.29 -25.70
CA LYS A 111 -1.01 1.22 -26.80
C LYS A 111 -2.01 0.64 -27.81
N TYR A 112 -2.03 -0.68 -28.01
CA TYR A 112 -3.04 -1.32 -28.85
C TYR A 112 -4.40 -1.29 -28.16
N GLU A 113 -4.47 -1.58 -26.86
CA GLU A 113 -5.70 -1.48 -26.07
C GLU A 113 -6.25 -0.05 -26.05
N GLU A 114 -5.38 0.96 -25.87
CA GLU A 114 -5.78 2.37 -25.95
C GLU A 114 -6.39 2.73 -27.32
N LYS A 115 -5.81 2.22 -28.42
CA LYS A 115 -6.35 2.46 -29.77
C LYS A 115 -7.73 1.83 -29.93
N ILE A 116 -7.91 0.61 -29.42
CA ILE A 116 -9.22 -0.09 -29.40
C ILE A 116 -10.22 0.73 -28.59
N ALA A 117 -9.87 1.12 -27.37
CA ALA A 117 -10.73 1.91 -26.49
C ALA A 117 -11.13 3.26 -27.11
N LYS A 118 -10.19 3.95 -27.79
CA LYS A 118 -10.44 5.21 -28.50
C LYS A 118 -11.44 5.03 -29.65
N GLU A 119 -11.35 3.95 -30.42
CA GLU A 119 -12.30 3.67 -31.53
C GLU A 119 -13.70 3.32 -30.97
N ILE A 120 -13.80 2.54 -29.90
CA ILE A 120 -15.04 2.24 -29.20
C ILE A 120 -15.68 3.52 -28.64
N ALA A 121 -14.92 4.37 -27.97
CA ALA A 121 -15.41 5.63 -27.42
C ALA A 121 -15.96 6.58 -28.50
N LYS A 122 -15.29 6.65 -29.67
CA LYS A 122 -15.77 7.43 -30.82
C LYS A 122 -17.09 6.86 -31.36
N ALA A 123 -17.19 5.55 -31.47
CA ALA A 123 -18.41 4.88 -31.95
C ALA A 123 -19.58 5.07 -30.98
N LYS A 124 -19.34 4.90 -29.68
CA LYS A 124 -20.33 5.15 -28.62
C LYS A 124 -20.83 6.59 -28.63
N LYS A 125 -19.95 7.57 -28.83
CA LYS A 125 -20.34 8.99 -29.00
C LYS A 125 -21.19 9.23 -30.25
N ARG A 126 -20.94 8.46 -31.32
CA ARG A 126 -21.66 8.60 -32.63
C ARG A 126 -23.01 7.92 -32.63
N PHE A 127 -23.16 6.75 -32.02
CA PHE A 127 -24.33 5.90 -32.10
C PHE A 127 -25.24 5.98 -30.84
N GLY A 128 -24.77 6.62 -29.77
CA GLY A 128 -25.55 6.80 -28.53
C GLY A 128 -26.05 5.48 -27.94
N ASP A 129 -27.30 5.47 -27.49
CA ASP A 129 -27.91 4.32 -26.82
C ASP A 129 -28.12 3.08 -27.72
N SER A 130 -27.99 3.24 -29.05
CA SER A 130 -28.06 2.13 -29.99
C SER A 130 -26.71 1.43 -30.26
N PHE A 131 -25.65 1.81 -29.53
CA PHE A 131 -24.34 1.25 -29.72
C PHE A 131 -24.20 -0.14 -29.09
N ASP A 132 -23.97 -1.14 -29.92
CA ASP A 132 -23.60 -2.49 -29.49
C ASP A 132 -22.08 -2.65 -29.55
N GLU A 133 -21.45 -2.62 -28.38
CA GLU A 133 -19.98 -2.74 -28.26
C GLU A 133 -19.49 -4.12 -28.71
N ALA A 134 -20.21 -5.19 -28.41
CA ALA A 134 -19.79 -6.55 -28.75
C ALA A 134 -19.78 -6.74 -30.27
N GLN A 135 -20.85 -6.30 -30.95
CA GLN A 135 -20.94 -6.33 -32.40
C GLN A 135 -19.87 -5.43 -33.04
N PHE A 136 -19.62 -4.24 -32.47
CA PHE A 136 -18.63 -3.32 -33.00
C PHE A 136 -17.20 -3.90 -32.87
N ARG A 137 -16.86 -4.53 -31.74
CA ARG A 137 -15.60 -5.24 -31.55
C ARG A 137 -15.40 -6.37 -32.56
N ALA A 138 -16.46 -7.12 -32.86
CA ALA A 138 -16.43 -8.25 -33.77
C ALA A 138 -16.34 -7.86 -35.25
N THR A 139 -16.71 -6.62 -35.63
CA THR A 139 -16.87 -6.23 -37.03
C THR A 139 -16.02 -5.06 -37.50
N ASN A 140 -15.53 -4.23 -36.56
CA ASN A 140 -14.75 -3.05 -36.94
C ASN A 140 -13.31 -3.42 -37.34
N PRO A 141 -12.88 -3.15 -38.60
CA PRO A 141 -11.56 -3.56 -39.07
C PRO A 141 -10.39 -3.01 -38.25
N ARG A 142 -10.50 -1.78 -37.72
CA ARG A 142 -9.42 -1.16 -36.92
C ARG A 142 -9.32 -1.80 -35.53
N VAL A 143 -10.47 -2.16 -34.96
CA VAL A 143 -10.49 -2.88 -33.66
C VAL A 143 -9.89 -4.26 -33.86
N LEU A 144 -10.32 -5.01 -34.88
CA LEU A 144 -9.83 -6.35 -35.19
C LEU A 144 -8.32 -6.36 -35.51
N GLU A 145 -7.83 -5.38 -36.27
CA GLU A 145 -6.39 -5.26 -36.57
C GLU A 145 -5.55 -5.02 -35.30
N ASN A 146 -5.98 -4.08 -34.44
CA ASN A 146 -5.24 -3.81 -33.20
C ASN A 146 -5.36 -4.97 -32.19
N GLN A 147 -6.51 -5.64 -32.12
CA GLN A 147 -6.70 -6.84 -31.30
C GLN A 147 -5.77 -7.97 -31.75
N LYS A 148 -5.71 -8.24 -33.05
CA LYS A 148 -4.77 -9.24 -33.59
C LYS A 148 -3.31 -8.92 -33.24
N LYS A 149 -2.88 -7.66 -33.39
CA LYS A 149 -1.52 -7.24 -33.02
C LYS A 149 -1.24 -7.42 -31.53
N PHE A 150 -2.22 -7.11 -30.69
CA PHE A 150 -2.15 -7.35 -29.24
C PHE A 150 -2.00 -8.84 -28.96
N ASP A 151 -2.89 -9.68 -29.52
CA ASP A 151 -2.92 -11.13 -29.26
C ASP A 151 -1.62 -11.81 -29.73
N ASP A 152 -1.12 -11.46 -30.91
CA ASP A 152 0.13 -11.99 -31.48
C ASP A 152 1.34 -11.59 -30.58
N LEU A 153 1.40 -10.33 -30.14
CA LEU A 153 2.45 -9.84 -29.25
C LEU A 153 2.34 -10.46 -27.86
N HIS A 154 1.14 -10.56 -27.33
CA HIS A 154 0.87 -11.16 -26.00
C HIS A 154 1.27 -12.63 -25.98
N ALA A 155 1.00 -13.41 -27.04
CA ALA A 155 1.42 -14.80 -27.14
C ALA A 155 2.95 -14.93 -27.11
N ARG A 156 3.68 -14.13 -27.91
CA ARG A 156 5.15 -14.10 -27.94
C ARG A 156 5.75 -13.69 -26.59
N TYR A 157 5.16 -12.68 -25.95
CA TYR A 157 5.58 -12.19 -24.64
C TYR A 157 5.38 -13.26 -23.58
N THR A 158 4.21 -13.92 -23.56
CA THR A 158 3.91 -14.99 -22.62
C THR A 158 4.89 -16.15 -22.76
N GLU A 159 5.22 -16.56 -23.98
CA GLU A 159 6.23 -17.58 -24.27
C GLU A 159 7.62 -17.16 -23.74
N ALA A 160 8.05 -15.91 -23.99
CA ALA A 160 9.32 -15.38 -23.51
C ALA A 160 9.42 -15.36 -21.96
N MET A 161 8.30 -15.22 -21.27
CA MET A 161 8.22 -15.15 -19.81
C MET A 161 8.01 -16.51 -19.12
N GLN A 162 7.70 -17.58 -19.85
CA GLN A 162 7.53 -18.92 -19.28
C GLN A 162 8.84 -19.56 -18.79
N GLY A 163 9.97 -19.14 -19.33
CA GLY A 163 11.30 -19.42 -18.80
C GLY A 163 12.18 -18.31 -19.33
N PRO A 164 12.76 -17.42 -18.51
CA PRO A 164 13.21 -16.11 -18.95
C PRO A 164 14.15 -16.20 -20.17
N ASN A 165 13.53 -16.20 -21.34
CA ASN A 165 14.22 -16.19 -22.63
C ASN A 165 14.56 -14.74 -22.97
N LEU A 166 15.72 -14.31 -22.48
CA LEU A 166 16.20 -12.92 -22.60
C LEU A 166 16.41 -12.53 -24.06
N GLU A 167 16.83 -13.46 -24.92
CA GLU A 167 17.00 -13.22 -26.35
C GLU A 167 15.65 -12.95 -27.02
N MET A 168 14.62 -13.73 -26.67
CA MET A 168 13.28 -13.52 -27.21
C MET A 168 12.67 -12.19 -26.77
N LEU A 169 12.87 -11.76 -25.51
CA LEU A 169 12.46 -10.42 -25.05
C LEU A 169 13.16 -9.31 -25.86
N LYS A 170 14.47 -9.48 -26.13
CA LYS A 170 15.20 -8.56 -26.99
C LYS A 170 14.64 -8.52 -28.41
N GLN A 171 14.35 -9.70 -28.97
CA GLN A 171 13.82 -9.81 -30.33
C GLN A 171 12.46 -9.14 -30.45
N ILE A 172 11.58 -9.32 -29.47
CA ILE A 172 10.28 -8.63 -29.43
C ILE A 172 10.47 -7.10 -29.46
N ILE A 173 11.37 -6.55 -28.63
CA ILE A 173 11.63 -5.10 -28.57
C ILE A 173 12.11 -4.58 -29.93
N VAL A 174 12.93 -5.35 -30.63
CA VAL A 174 13.46 -4.99 -31.95
C VAL A 174 12.37 -5.08 -33.01
N ASP A 175 11.65 -6.19 -33.09
CA ASP A 175 10.61 -6.46 -34.08
C ASP A 175 9.46 -5.46 -34.03
N GLU A 176 8.98 -5.18 -32.82
CA GLU A 176 7.92 -4.20 -32.57
C GLU A 176 8.42 -2.74 -32.71
N GLY A 177 9.72 -2.57 -32.92
CA GLY A 177 10.31 -1.27 -33.08
C GLY A 177 10.15 -0.37 -31.87
N ILE A 178 10.17 -0.93 -30.67
CA ILE A 178 10.00 -0.18 -29.41
C ILE A 178 11.14 0.80 -29.25
N VAL A 179 10.79 2.08 -29.06
CA VAL A 179 11.74 3.17 -28.89
C VAL A 179 11.93 3.52 -27.42
N CYS A 180 13.11 4.01 -27.10
CA CYS A 180 13.41 4.54 -25.78
C CYS A 180 12.51 5.74 -25.44
N PRO A 181 11.82 5.73 -24.29
CA PRO A 181 10.92 6.83 -23.90
C PRO A 181 11.61 8.18 -23.76
N ILE A 182 12.93 8.21 -23.52
CA ILE A 182 13.71 9.44 -23.33
C ILE A 182 14.37 9.91 -24.61
N SER A 183 15.16 9.03 -25.26
CA SER A 183 15.93 9.41 -26.46
C SER A 183 15.14 9.25 -27.77
N GLY A 184 14.04 8.49 -27.78
CA GLY A 184 13.31 8.16 -29.00
C GLY A 184 14.02 7.18 -29.93
N THR A 185 15.21 6.67 -29.56
CA THR A 185 16.01 5.77 -30.38
C THR A 185 15.75 4.29 -30.08
N LYS A 186 16.17 3.40 -30.98
CA LYS A 186 16.10 1.94 -30.86
C LYS A 186 17.46 1.31 -30.55
N ASN A 187 18.41 2.08 -30.06
CA ASN A 187 19.78 1.64 -29.79
C ASN A 187 19.88 0.89 -28.47
N TRP A 188 19.34 -0.32 -28.44
CA TRP A 188 19.25 -1.17 -27.26
C TRP A 188 20.45 -2.12 -27.13
N THR A 189 20.86 -2.39 -25.89
CA THR A 189 21.79 -3.49 -25.54
C THR A 189 21.06 -4.83 -25.58
N ASP A 190 21.74 -5.91 -25.24
CA ASP A 190 21.09 -7.17 -24.94
C ASP A 190 20.37 -7.10 -23.60
N VAL A 191 19.33 -7.95 -23.44
CA VAL A 191 18.63 -8.09 -22.16
C VAL A 191 19.48 -8.94 -21.21
N ARG A 192 19.58 -8.50 -19.97
CA ARG A 192 20.32 -9.21 -18.90
C ARG A 192 19.45 -9.37 -17.66
N GLN A 193 19.67 -10.40 -16.89
CA GLN A 193 19.05 -10.55 -15.59
C GLN A 193 19.69 -9.60 -14.57
N PHE A 194 18.86 -8.98 -13.76
CA PHE A 194 19.28 -8.12 -12.67
C PHE A 194 18.60 -8.54 -11.38
N ASN A 195 19.38 -9.03 -10.42
CA ASN A 195 18.85 -9.46 -9.13
C ASN A 195 18.46 -8.27 -8.26
N LEU A 196 17.25 -8.32 -7.71
CA LEU A 196 16.68 -7.24 -6.90
C LEU A 196 17.12 -7.28 -5.43
N MET A 197 17.91 -8.26 -5.01
CA MET A 197 18.42 -8.35 -3.64
C MET A 197 19.52 -7.33 -3.39
N PHE A 198 19.35 -6.46 -2.39
CA PHE A 198 20.46 -5.73 -1.81
C PHE A 198 21.33 -6.66 -0.98
N SER A 199 22.63 -6.50 -1.06
CA SER A 199 23.60 -7.25 -0.25
C SER A 199 24.63 -6.34 0.38
N THR A 200 25.14 -6.77 1.54
CA THR A 200 26.27 -6.15 2.24
C THR A 200 27.19 -7.22 2.80
N GLN A 201 28.27 -6.81 3.45
CA GLN A 201 29.23 -7.72 4.10
C GLN A 201 29.13 -7.57 5.62
N MET A 202 29.17 -8.67 6.33
CA MET A 202 29.15 -8.71 7.79
C MET A 202 30.49 -9.25 8.31
N GLY A 203 31.10 -8.52 9.23
CA GLY A 203 32.41 -8.88 9.80
C GLY A 203 33.58 -8.12 9.16
N ALA A 204 34.80 -8.41 9.62
CA ALA A 204 36.02 -7.69 9.21
C ALA A 204 36.64 -8.26 7.91
N ALA A 205 36.33 -9.48 7.54
CA ALA A 205 36.84 -10.11 6.30
C ALA A 205 35.88 -9.88 5.15
N SER A 206 36.38 -9.40 4.01
CA SER A 206 35.58 -9.24 2.79
C SER A 206 35.72 -10.45 1.88
N ASP A 207 35.20 -11.59 2.30
CA ASP A 207 35.12 -12.80 1.51
C ASP A 207 33.68 -13.16 1.13
N ALA A 208 33.52 -14.18 0.30
CA ALA A 208 32.19 -14.63 -0.14
C ALA A 208 31.32 -15.16 1.02
N THR A 209 31.92 -15.56 2.13
CA THR A 209 31.24 -16.11 3.30
C THR A 209 30.67 -15.05 4.21
N SER A 210 31.14 -13.80 4.10
CA SER A 210 30.67 -12.65 4.86
C SER A 210 29.44 -11.95 4.23
N LYS A 211 29.02 -12.36 3.03
CA LYS A 211 27.90 -11.73 2.30
C LYS A 211 26.57 -12.04 2.98
N VAL A 212 25.85 -10.98 3.34
CA VAL A 212 24.46 -11.04 3.84
C VAL A 212 23.56 -10.18 2.96
N TYR A 213 22.25 -10.42 3.05
CA TYR A 213 21.27 -9.72 2.25
C TYR A 213 20.33 -8.90 3.13
N LEU A 214 19.87 -7.76 2.60
CA LEU A 214 18.71 -7.07 3.14
C LEU A 214 17.46 -7.81 2.66
N ARG A 215 16.53 -8.13 3.57
CA ARG A 215 15.33 -8.89 3.22
C ARG A 215 14.48 -8.16 2.18
N PRO A 216 14.06 -8.82 1.07
CA PRO A 216 13.19 -8.22 0.05
C PRO A 216 11.70 -8.35 0.39
N GLU A 217 11.37 -9.12 1.43
CA GLU A 217 10.03 -9.36 1.97
C GLU A 217 10.10 -9.75 3.45
N THR A 218 8.98 -9.65 4.13
CA THR A 218 8.87 -10.01 5.55
C THR A 218 8.43 -11.46 5.78
N ALA A 219 7.94 -12.18 4.77
CA ALA A 219 7.43 -13.54 4.86
C ALA A 219 8.44 -14.55 5.41
N GLN A 220 9.67 -14.53 4.91
CA GLN A 220 10.66 -15.57 5.22
C GLN A 220 11.05 -15.61 6.70
N GLY A 221 11.03 -14.46 7.39
CA GLY A 221 11.21 -14.42 8.83
C GLY A 221 10.14 -15.19 9.59
N ILE A 222 8.91 -15.14 9.10
CA ILE A 222 7.78 -15.88 9.70
C ILE A 222 7.97 -17.39 9.51
N PHE A 223 8.37 -17.83 8.31
CA PHE A 223 8.56 -19.26 8.02
C PHE A 223 9.70 -19.88 8.82
N VAL A 224 10.84 -19.18 8.96
CA VAL A 224 11.97 -19.74 9.72
C VAL A 224 11.72 -19.79 11.22
N ASP A 225 10.87 -18.89 11.74
CA ASP A 225 10.48 -18.84 13.15
C ASP A 225 9.19 -19.60 13.49
N TYR A 226 8.55 -20.22 12.46
CA TYR A 226 7.28 -20.95 12.61
C TYR A 226 7.28 -21.91 13.80
N LEU A 227 8.27 -22.83 13.90
CA LEU A 227 8.34 -23.80 14.99
C LEU A 227 8.55 -23.14 16.37
N SER A 228 9.35 -22.09 16.44
CA SER A 228 9.60 -21.36 17.68
C SER A 228 8.33 -20.73 18.21
N VAL A 229 7.58 -20.06 17.34
CA VAL A 229 6.29 -19.43 17.69
C VAL A 229 5.25 -20.50 18.02
N GLN A 230 5.12 -21.53 17.20
CA GLN A 230 4.16 -22.61 17.39
C GLN A 230 4.36 -23.30 18.76
N LYS A 231 5.60 -23.63 19.12
CA LYS A 231 5.92 -24.35 20.37
C LYS A 231 5.79 -23.46 21.60
N THR A 232 6.34 -22.26 21.56
CA THR A 232 6.32 -21.31 22.71
C THR A 232 4.91 -20.79 22.98
N GLY A 233 4.15 -20.52 21.91
CA GLY A 233 2.75 -20.11 21.99
C GLY A 233 1.77 -21.27 22.20
N ARG A 234 2.24 -22.53 22.10
CA ARG A 234 1.37 -23.74 22.11
C ARG A 234 0.25 -23.64 21.07
N MET A 235 0.57 -23.05 19.93
CA MET A 235 -0.42 -22.78 18.88
C MET A 235 -0.89 -24.09 18.23
N LYS A 236 -2.19 -24.16 18.01
CA LYS A 236 -2.84 -25.25 17.25
C LYS A 236 -3.26 -24.72 15.88
N LEU A 237 -3.18 -25.57 14.86
CA LEU A 237 -3.71 -25.24 13.55
C LEU A 237 -5.24 -25.13 13.55
N PRO A 238 -5.85 -24.16 12.85
CA PRO A 238 -5.16 -23.11 12.08
C PRO A 238 -4.73 -21.94 12.97
N PHE A 239 -3.59 -21.33 12.68
CA PHE A 239 -3.13 -20.10 13.33
C PHE A 239 -2.28 -19.25 12.41
N GLY A 240 -2.24 -17.94 12.66
CA GLY A 240 -1.47 -16.98 11.90
C GLY A 240 -0.32 -16.37 12.69
N ILE A 241 0.73 -15.99 11.98
CA ILE A 241 1.83 -15.17 12.49
C ILE A 241 1.90 -13.91 11.61
N CYS A 242 1.83 -12.74 12.25
CA CYS A 242 1.89 -11.47 11.55
C CYS A 242 3.10 -10.63 11.97
N GLN A 243 3.60 -9.81 11.05
CA GLN A 243 4.62 -8.83 11.36
C GLN A 243 4.49 -7.57 10.50
N ILE A 244 5.05 -6.47 11.00
CA ILE A 244 5.24 -5.23 10.27
C ILE A 244 6.74 -4.98 10.21
N GLY A 245 7.28 -4.72 9.02
CA GLY A 245 8.70 -4.45 8.93
C GLY A 245 9.18 -3.92 7.59
N LYS A 246 10.38 -3.38 7.62
CA LYS A 246 11.09 -2.89 6.43
C LYS A 246 11.47 -4.05 5.52
N ALA A 247 11.34 -3.80 4.21
CA ALA A 247 11.83 -4.65 3.14
C ALA A 247 12.55 -3.79 2.09
N PHE A 248 13.43 -4.42 1.30
CA PHE A 248 14.37 -3.72 0.43
C PHE A 248 14.44 -4.41 -0.93
N ARG A 249 14.17 -3.66 -2.01
CA ARG A 249 14.29 -4.16 -3.38
C ARG A 249 15.08 -3.17 -4.22
N ASN A 250 16.14 -3.63 -4.86
CA ASN A 250 16.99 -2.80 -5.72
C ASN A 250 16.27 -2.47 -7.04
N GLU A 251 15.16 -1.78 -6.93
CA GLU A 251 14.32 -1.36 -8.06
C GLU A 251 15.11 -0.47 -9.02
N VAL A 252 15.14 -0.85 -10.29
CA VAL A 252 15.83 -0.07 -11.33
C VAL A 252 14.95 1.04 -11.85
N VAL A 253 13.65 0.78 -11.96
CA VAL A 253 12.65 1.74 -12.43
C VAL A 253 11.69 2.06 -11.30
N ALA A 254 12.06 3.07 -10.52
CA ALA A 254 11.15 3.66 -9.54
C ALA A 254 10.16 4.59 -10.23
N ARG A 255 8.88 4.36 -10.04
CA ARG A 255 7.80 5.18 -10.61
C ARG A 255 6.72 5.43 -9.57
N GLN A 256 5.96 6.49 -9.76
CA GLN A 256 4.72 6.76 -9.02
C GLN A 256 4.93 7.04 -7.52
N PHE A 257 5.95 7.85 -7.20
CA PHE A 257 6.18 8.31 -5.84
C PHE A 257 6.39 7.13 -4.87
N VAL A 258 5.72 7.12 -3.71
CA VAL A 258 5.84 6.04 -2.70
C VAL A 258 5.17 4.71 -3.09
N PHE A 259 4.60 4.61 -4.31
CA PHE A 259 4.02 3.36 -4.79
C PHE A 259 5.08 2.27 -5.05
N ARG A 260 6.26 2.66 -5.56
CA ARG A 260 7.38 1.75 -5.82
C ARG A 260 8.70 2.36 -5.36
N MET A 261 9.23 1.84 -4.28
CA MET A 261 10.43 2.33 -3.59
C MET A 261 11.46 1.21 -3.43
N ARG A 262 12.70 1.61 -3.14
CA ARG A 262 13.80 0.69 -2.83
C ARG A 262 13.80 0.21 -1.39
N GLU A 263 13.32 1.02 -0.49
CA GLU A 263 13.08 0.75 0.91
C GLU A 263 11.61 1.04 1.23
N PHE A 264 10.88 0.05 1.74
CA PHE A 264 9.44 0.15 2.01
C PHE A 264 9.07 -0.68 3.24
N GLU A 265 7.83 -0.57 3.70
CA GLU A 265 7.30 -1.41 4.79
C GLU A 265 6.17 -2.31 4.30
N GLN A 266 6.18 -3.56 4.81
CA GLN A 266 5.09 -4.52 4.63
C GLN A 266 4.40 -4.79 5.97
N MET A 267 3.10 -5.00 5.90
CA MET A 267 2.28 -5.61 6.94
C MET A 267 1.84 -6.96 6.40
N GLU A 268 2.34 -8.03 6.98
CA GLU A 268 2.24 -9.36 6.41
C GLU A 268 1.81 -10.38 7.45
N MET A 269 0.92 -11.29 7.05
CA MET A 269 0.45 -12.41 7.87
C MET A 269 0.53 -13.70 7.07
N GLN A 270 1.13 -14.72 7.68
CA GLN A 270 1.15 -16.09 7.18
C GLN A 270 0.22 -16.94 8.04
N PHE A 271 -0.82 -17.50 7.43
CA PHE A 271 -1.86 -18.26 8.10
C PHE A 271 -1.71 -19.76 7.82
N PHE A 272 -1.17 -20.47 8.78
CA PHE A 272 -0.90 -21.89 8.69
C PHE A 272 -2.15 -22.73 8.94
N CYS A 273 -2.42 -23.65 8.04
CA CYS A 273 -3.60 -24.51 8.10
C CYS A 273 -3.29 -25.96 7.72
N GLN A 274 -4.27 -26.83 7.96
CA GLN A 274 -4.18 -28.21 7.54
C GLN A 274 -4.21 -28.30 6.00
N PRO A 275 -3.33 -29.13 5.37
CA PRO A 275 -3.40 -29.41 3.94
C PRO A 275 -4.79 -29.84 3.47
N GLY A 276 -5.25 -29.27 2.36
CA GLY A 276 -6.59 -29.48 1.80
C GLY A 276 -7.67 -28.54 2.39
N THR A 277 -7.33 -27.66 3.33
CA THR A 277 -8.25 -26.63 3.85
C THR A 277 -7.86 -25.22 3.42
N GLU A 278 -6.75 -25.05 2.73
CA GLU A 278 -6.19 -23.76 2.32
C GLU A 278 -7.14 -22.92 1.48
N MET A 279 -7.89 -23.54 0.57
CA MET A 279 -8.84 -22.80 -0.27
C MET A 279 -10.02 -22.19 0.53
N LYS A 280 -10.46 -22.88 1.59
CA LYS A 280 -11.45 -22.33 2.51
C LYS A 280 -10.90 -21.08 3.20
N TRP A 281 -9.64 -21.13 3.66
CA TRP A 281 -8.99 -20.02 4.36
C TRP A 281 -8.63 -18.89 3.41
N PHE A 282 -8.27 -19.21 2.16
CA PHE A 282 -8.05 -18.22 1.11
C PHE A 282 -9.32 -17.38 0.86
N GLU A 283 -10.48 -18.02 0.67
CA GLU A 283 -11.75 -17.31 0.49
C GLU A 283 -12.19 -16.54 1.74
N TYR A 284 -11.91 -17.05 2.94
CA TYR A 284 -12.14 -16.33 4.19
C TYR A 284 -11.30 -15.05 4.25
N TRP A 285 -10.01 -15.17 4.02
CA TRP A 285 -9.09 -14.02 4.09
C TRP A 285 -9.36 -13.00 2.98
N LYS A 286 -9.76 -13.39 1.79
CA LYS A 286 -10.23 -12.44 0.76
C LYS A 286 -11.32 -11.52 1.31
N LYS A 287 -12.35 -12.08 1.93
CA LYS A 287 -13.47 -11.32 2.48
C LYS A 287 -13.05 -10.44 3.67
N VAL A 288 -12.29 -10.99 4.60
CA VAL A 288 -11.81 -10.27 5.79
C VAL A 288 -10.94 -9.08 5.39
N ARG A 289 -10.05 -9.27 4.42
CA ARG A 289 -9.14 -8.21 3.99
C ARG A 289 -9.87 -7.10 3.22
N LEU A 290 -10.80 -7.45 2.34
CA LEU A 290 -11.61 -6.45 1.66
C LEU A 290 -12.47 -5.65 2.66
N ALA A 291 -13.14 -6.31 3.60
CA ALA A 291 -13.91 -5.64 4.66
C ALA A 291 -13.04 -4.69 5.52
N TRP A 292 -11.77 -5.05 5.77
CA TRP A 292 -10.82 -4.18 6.47
C TRP A 292 -10.55 -2.88 5.70
N HIS A 293 -10.40 -2.94 4.39
CA HIS A 293 -10.24 -1.75 3.54
C HIS A 293 -11.51 -0.91 3.51
N GLU A 294 -12.67 -1.54 3.33
CA GLU A 294 -13.97 -0.86 3.23
C GLU A 294 -14.41 -0.19 4.53
N ALA A 295 -14.02 -0.75 5.68
CA ALA A 295 -14.34 -0.19 7.00
C ALA A 295 -13.78 1.21 7.25
N LEU A 296 -12.78 1.63 6.47
CA LEU A 296 -12.23 3.00 6.50
C LEU A 296 -13.12 4.03 5.79
N GLY A 297 -14.15 3.61 5.06
CA GLY A 297 -15.10 4.50 4.39
C GLY A 297 -14.55 5.21 3.16
N MET A 298 -13.55 4.62 2.50
CA MET A 298 -12.94 5.19 1.28
C MET A 298 -13.69 4.83 -0.02
N GLY A 299 -14.95 4.37 0.06
CA GLY A 299 -15.80 4.02 -1.07
C GLY A 299 -15.51 2.61 -1.60
N ASN A 300 -16.51 1.72 -1.51
CA ASN A 300 -16.38 0.32 -1.95
C ASN A 300 -16.10 0.21 -3.45
N GLU A 301 -16.59 1.15 -4.24
CA GLU A 301 -16.37 1.24 -5.69
C GLU A 301 -14.92 1.55 -6.09
N ASN A 302 -14.08 1.93 -5.12
CA ASN A 302 -12.66 2.17 -5.34
C ASN A 302 -11.79 0.91 -5.15
N TYR A 303 -12.39 -0.20 -4.75
CA TYR A 303 -11.72 -1.49 -4.59
C TYR A 303 -12.23 -2.52 -5.58
N ARG A 304 -11.38 -3.46 -5.96
CA ARG A 304 -11.76 -4.65 -6.70
C ARG A 304 -10.78 -5.78 -6.44
N TYR A 305 -11.22 -7.03 -6.67
CA TYR A 305 -10.31 -8.17 -6.78
C TYR A 305 -9.72 -8.24 -8.19
N HIS A 306 -8.48 -8.69 -8.25
CA HIS A 306 -7.80 -9.08 -9.47
C HIS A 306 -7.19 -10.47 -9.27
N ASP A 307 -7.89 -11.49 -9.75
CA ASP A 307 -7.42 -12.87 -9.66
C ASP A 307 -6.29 -13.10 -10.67
N HIS A 308 -5.22 -13.78 -10.25
CA HIS A 308 -4.06 -14.03 -11.10
C HIS A 308 -4.33 -15.19 -12.06
N GLU A 309 -4.25 -14.95 -13.36
CA GLU A 309 -4.33 -15.99 -14.39
C GLU A 309 -3.09 -16.89 -14.39
N LYS A 310 -1.92 -16.33 -14.07
CA LYS A 310 -0.65 -17.05 -13.97
C LYS A 310 -0.17 -17.05 -12.53
N LEU A 311 -0.21 -18.22 -11.91
CA LEU A 311 0.23 -18.40 -10.53
C LEU A 311 1.75 -18.53 -10.44
N ALA A 312 2.32 -18.05 -9.34
CA ALA A 312 3.69 -18.38 -8.95
C ALA A 312 3.82 -19.87 -8.66
N HIS A 313 5.02 -20.43 -8.84
CA HIS A 313 5.28 -21.88 -8.70
C HIS A 313 4.98 -22.44 -7.31
N TYR A 314 4.86 -21.59 -6.31
CA TYR A 314 4.56 -21.94 -4.91
C TYR A 314 3.07 -21.79 -4.56
N ALA A 315 2.26 -21.21 -5.44
CA ALA A 315 0.86 -20.89 -5.14
C ALA A 315 -0.09 -21.76 -5.96
N ASN A 316 -1.24 -22.15 -5.36
CA ASN A 316 -2.36 -22.76 -6.04
C ASN A 316 -3.56 -21.81 -6.20
N ALA A 317 -3.54 -20.64 -5.55
CA ALA A 317 -4.46 -19.54 -5.77
C ALA A 317 -3.78 -18.20 -5.40
N ALA A 318 -4.11 -17.14 -6.13
CA ALA A 318 -3.64 -15.80 -5.85
C ALA A 318 -4.66 -14.75 -6.33
N THR A 319 -4.85 -13.72 -5.54
CA THR A 319 -5.66 -12.54 -5.89
C THR A 319 -5.06 -11.30 -5.26
N ASP A 320 -5.19 -10.17 -5.96
CA ASP A 320 -4.88 -8.87 -5.40
C ASP A 320 -6.16 -8.13 -5.03
N ILE A 321 -6.10 -7.35 -3.96
CA ILE A 321 -7.02 -6.23 -3.76
C ILE A 321 -6.38 -5.02 -4.39
N GLU A 322 -7.02 -4.50 -5.44
CA GLU A 322 -6.59 -3.29 -6.11
C GLU A 322 -7.40 -2.09 -5.64
N PHE A 323 -6.73 -0.94 -5.56
CA PHE A 323 -7.34 0.36 -5.29
C PHE A 323 -7.26 1.29 -6.51
N LYS A 324 -8.30 2.09 -6.71
CA LYS A 324 -8.39 3.06 -7.82
C LYS A 324 -7.54 4.30 -7.55
N MET A 325 -6.31 4.26 -8.02
CA MET A 325 -5.39 5.40 -8.01
C MET A 325 -5.70 6.38 -9.15
N PRO A 326 -5.17 7.62 -9.16
CA PRO A 326 -5.26 8.54 -10.29
C PRO A 326 -4.68 7.98 -11.61
N PHE A 327 -3.80 6.97 -11.52
CA PHE A 327 -3.19 6.27 -12.67
C PHE A 327 -3.76 4.86 -12.89
N GLY A 328 -4.99 4.61 -12.46
CA GLY A 328 -5.73 3.36 -12.63
C GLY A 328 -5.76 2.47 -11.41
N PHE A 329 -6.44 1.34 -11.52
CA PHE A 329 -6.45 0.33 -10.46
C PHE A 329 -5.05 -0.27 -10.28
N LYS A 330 -4.61 -0.38 -9.04
CA LYS A 330 -3.29 -0.91 -8.68
C LYS A 330 -3.38 -1.73 -7.41
N GLU A 331 -2.62 -2.80 -7.38
CA GLU A 331 -2.45 -3.68 -6.23
C GLU A 331 -2.03 -2.89 -4.98
N VAL A 332 -2.77 -3.08 -3.90
CA VAL A 332 -2.43 -2.58 -2.57
C VAL A 332 -2.19 -3.71 -1.58
N GLU A 333 -2.83 -4.85 -1.76
CA GLU A 333 -2.68 -6.05 -0.95
C GLU A 333 -2.76 -7.31 -1.80
N GLY A 334 -1.83 -8.25 -1.62
CA GLY A 334 -1.85 -9.58 -2.22
C GLY A 334 -2.37 -10.62 -1.22
N ILE A 335 -3.15 -11.59 -1.70
CA ILE A 335 -3.63 -12.74 -0.94
C ILE A 335 -3.28 -13.99 -1.74
N HIS A 336 -2.47 -14.88 -1.15
CA HIS A 336 -1.93 -16.04 -1.84
C HIS A 336 -2.12 -17.32 -1.03
N SER A 337 -2.56 -18.39 -1.67
CA SER A 337 -2.45 -19.74 -1.11
C SER A 337 -1.11 -20.34 -1.57
N ARG A 338 -0.13 -20.36 -0.66
CA ARG A 338 1.28 -20.73 -0.95
C ARG A 338 1.57 -22.22 -0.79
N THR A 339 0.57 -23.00 -0.42
CA THR A 339 0.71 -24.43 -0.11
C THR A 339 1.73 -24.68 1.02
N ASN A 340 2.53 -25.73 0.98
CA ASN A 340 3.61 -26.01 1.94
C ASN A 340 4.99 -25.67 1.39
N PHE A 341 5.07 -24.93 0.30
CA PHE A 341 6.31 -24.71 -0.43
C PHE A 341 7.43 -24.16 0.47
N ASP A 342 7.20 -23.01 1.12
CA ASP A 342 8.23 -22.33 1.90
C ASP A 342 8.72 -23.17 3.08
N LEU A 343 7.82 -23.74 3.88
CA LEU A 343 8.19 -24.60 5.00
C LEU A 343 8.94 -25.85 4.53
N SER A 344 8.53 -26.45 3.42
CA SER A 344 9.20 -27.62 2.86
C SER A 344 10.61 -27.29 2.34
N GLN A 345 10.80 -26.11 1.73
CA GLN A 345 12.12 -25.65 1.32
C GLN A 345 13.03 -25.42 2.53
N HIS A 346 12.53 -24.76 3.59
CA HIS A 346 13.29 -24.58 4.81
C HIS A 346 13.60 -25.90 5.52
N GLU A 347 12.68 -26.87 5.54
CA GLU A 347 12.94 -28.23 6.02
C GLU A 347 14.10 -28.87 5.25
N LYS A 348 14.05 -28.81 3.91
CA LYS A 348 15.08 -29.38 3.02
C LYS A 348 16.45 -28.75 3.23
N PHE A 349 16.53 -27.42 3.25
CA PHE A 349 17.80 -26.70 3.33
C PHE A 349 18.41 -26.69 4.74
N SER A 350 17.58 -26.76 5.78
CA SER A 350 18.05 -26.82 7.18
C SER A 350 18.36 -28.23 7.65
N GLY A 351 17.78 -29.24 7.02
CA GLY A 351 17.80 -30.64 7.48
C GLY A 351 17.01 -30.86 8.78
N ARG A 352 16.20 -29.92 9.20
CA ARG A 352 15.39 -29.97 10.44
C ARG A 352 13.93 -30.14 10.08
N SER A 353 13.23 -31.09 10.74
CA SER A 353 11.79 -31.27 10.54
C SER A 353 11.00 -30.02 11.01
N ILE A 354 10.12 -29.52 10.14
CA ILE A 354 9.22 -28.38 10.38
C ILE A 354 7.76 -28.85 10.45
N LYS A 355 7.52 -30.14 10.65
CA LYS A 355 6.18 -30.71 10.69
C LYS A 355 5.42 -30.32 11.95
N TYR A 356 4.13 -30.09 11.77
CA TYR A 356 3.15 -30.00 12.86
C TYR A 356 2.69 -31.41 13.23
N PHE A 357 2.67 -31.73 14.52
CA PHE A 357 2.02 -32.94 15.02
C PHE A 357 0.57 -32.62 15.36
N ASP A 358 -0.36 -33.25 14.68
CA ASP A 358 -1.79 -33.15 14.96
C ASP A 358 -2.22 -34.23 15.96
N PRO A 359 -2.51 -33.87 17.22
CA PRO A 359 -2.85 -34.86 18.23
C PRO A 359 -4.23 -35.48 18.02
N GLU A 360 -5.12 -34.85 17.27
CA GLU A 360 -6.47 -35.36 17.02
C GLU A 360 -6.43 -36.48 15.96
N LYS A 361 -5.53 -36.36 14.98
CA LYS A 361 -5.34 -37.32 13.92
C LYS A 361 -4.20 -38.29 14.18
N ASN A 362 -3.37 -38.01 15.19
CA ASN A 362 -2.13 -38.76 15.49
C ASN A 362 -1.20 -38.86 14.28
N GLU A 363 -1.07 -37.73 13.53
CA GLU A 363 -0.20 -37.67 12.34
C GLU A 363 0.65 -36.40 12.32
N SER A 364 1.75 -36.43 11.55
CA SER A 364 2.60 -35.25 11.36
C SER A 364 2.67 -34.87 9.89
N TYR A 365 2.45 -33.58 9.61
CA TYR A 365 2.51 -33.02 8.26
C TYR A 365 3.11 -31.63 8.26
N VAL A 366 3.60 -31.17 7.09
CA VAL A 366 3.98 -29.78 6.87
C VAL A 366 2.70 -28.99 6.60
N PRO A 367 2.38 -27.95 7.38
CA PRO A 367 1.19 -27.14 7.15
C PRO A 367 1.18 -26.46 5.77
N TYR A 368 -0.02 -26.19 5.28
CA TYR A 368 -0.22 -25.28 4.16
C TYR A 368 -0.36 -23.87 4.70
N ASP A 369 -0.12 -22.90 3.83
CA ASP A 369 -0.08 -21.48 4.19
C ASP A 369 -0.95 -20.61 3.28
N VAL A 370 -1.63 -19.63 3.90
CA VAL A 370 -2.35 -18.58 3.21
C VAL A 370 -1.77 -17.23 3.67
N GLU A 371 -1.16 -16.54 2.72
CA GLU A 371 -0.56 -15.23 2.92
C GLU A 371 -1.55 -14.10 2.71
N THR A 372 -1.45 -13.05 3.54
CA THR A 372 -1.95 -11.72 3.21
C THR A 372 -0.82 -10.71 3.39
N SER A 373 -0.51 -9.94 2.35
CA SER A 373 0.60 -8.99 2.34
C SER A 373 0.17 -7.65 1.78
N ILE A 374 0.26 -6.60 2.60
CA ILE A 374 -0.07 -5.23 2.22
C ILE A 374 1.15 -4.32 2.35
N GLY A 375 1.42 -3.52 1.32
CA GLY A 375 2.42 -2.46 1.38
C GLY A 375 1.90 -1.27 2.19
N VAL A 376 2.54 -0.95 3.32
CA VAL A 376 2.18 0.23 4.14
C VAL A 376 2.19 1.50 3.31
N ASP A 377 3.19 1.65 2.47
CA ASP A 377 3.41 2.85 1.65
C ASP A 377 2.37 2.97 0.52
N ARG A 378 1.94 1.84 -0.05
CA ARG A 378 0.83 1.79 -1.02
C ARG A 378 -0.49 2.13 -0.36
N MET A 379 -0.76 1.60 0.83
CA MET A 379 -1.95 1.96 1.61
C MET A 379 -1.95 3.44 1.98
N PHE A 380 -0.80 3.99 2.43
CA PHE A 380 -0.64 5.42 2.67
C PHE A 380 -0.99 6.24 1.43
N LEU A 381 -0.47 5.86 0.27
CA LEU A 381 -0.76 6.56 -0.99
C LEU A 381 -2.24 6.46 -1.37
N SER A 382 -2.89 5.31 -1.16
CA SER A 382 -4.32 5.12 -1.39
C SER A 382 -5.15 6.09 -0.55
N VAL A 383 -4.82 6.20 0.74
CA VAL A 383 -5.46 7.14 1.67
C VAL A 383 -5.27 8.58 1.20
N MET A 384 -4.06 8.99 0.80
CA MET A 384 -3.78 10.34 0.30
C MET A 384 -4.53 10.63 -1.00
N CYS A 385 -4.56 9.68 -1.94
CA CYS A 385 -5.26 9.82 -3.22
C CYS A 385 -6.77 9.93 -3.05
N HIS A 386 -7.36 9.17 -2.13
CA HIS A 386 -8.77 9.26 -1.81
C HIS A 386 -9.13 10.58 -1.15
N SER A 387 -8.30 11.02 -0.21
CA SER A 387 -8.63 12.11 0.71
C SER A 387 -8.39 13.50 0.13
N TYR A 388 -7.54 13.65 -0.89
CA TYR A 388 -7.23 14.95 -1.47
C TYR A 388 -8.42 15.55 -2.22
N CYS A 389 -8.88 16.70 -1.77
CA CYS A 389 -10.01 17.41 -2.35
C CYS A 389 -9.74 18.90 -2.50
N GLU A 390 -10.15 19.46 -3.63
CA GLU A 390 -10.18 20.91 -3.87
C GLU A 390 -11.64 21.36 -3.94
N GLU A 391 -12.07 22.16 -2.97
CA GLU A 391 -13.43 22.67 -2.85
C GLU A 391 -13.47 24.17 -3.21
N LYS A 392 -14.43 24.56 -4.05
CA LYS A 392 -14.74 25.97 -4.29
C LYS A 392 -15.66 26.48 -3.20
N LEU A 393 -15.23 27.54 -2.53
CA LEU A 393 -16.03 28.24 -1.53
C LEU A 393 -16.96 29.25 -2.20
N GLU A 394 -18.00 29.68 -1.48
CA GLU A 394 -18.98 30.69 -1.95
C GLU A 394 -18.33 32.02 -2.33
N ASN A 395 -17.23 32.38 -1.68
CA ASN A 395 -16.45 33.58 -1.98
C ASN A 395 -15.54 33.44 -3.22
N GLY A 396 -15.60 32.30 -3.94
CA GLY A 396 -14.80 32.01 -5.14
C GLY A 396 -13.37 31.51 -4.87
N GLU A 397 -12.93 31.47 -3.60
CA GLU A 397 -11.63 30.89 -3.25
C GLU A 397 -11.65 29.37 -3.32
N THR A 398 -10.49 28.75 -3.50
CA THR A 398 -10.32 27.29 -3.44
C THR A 398 -9.77 26.89 -2.08
N ARG A 399 -10.45 25.94 -1.42
CA ARG A 399 -9.99 25.27 -0.22
C ARG A 399 -9.40 23.92 -0.59
N VAL A 400 -8.16 23.66 -0.19
CA VAL A 400 -7.58 22.32 -0.22
C VAL A 400 -7.86 21.66 1.11
N VAL A 401 -8.43 20.46 1.07
CA VAL A 401 -8.76 19.68 2.27
C VAL A 401 -8.39 18.21 2.06
N LEU A 402 -7.77 17.61 3.08
CA LEU A 402 -7.60 16.15 3.14
C LEU A 402 -8.75 15.55 3.96
N LYS A 403 -9.69 14.91 3.28
CA LYS A 403 -10.80 14.18 3.93
C LYS A 403 -10.34 12.79 4.38
N LEU A 404 -9.31 12.76 5.22
CA LEU A 404 -8.78 11.52 5.78
C LEU A 404 -9.86 10.80 6.60
N PRO A 405 -9.92 9.45 6.58
CA PRO A 405 -10.64 8.69 7.60
C PRO A 405 -10.22 9.20 8.99
N GLU A 406 -11.17 9.61 9.81
CA GLU A 406 -10.89 10.34 11.07
C GLU A 406 -9.97 9.54 12.01
N ALA A 407 -10.12 8.22 12.02
CA ALA A 407 -9.26 7.33 12.80
C ALA A 407 -7.80 7.29 12.32
N LEU A 408 -7.53 7.66 11.06
CA LEU A 408 -6.18 7.69 10.49
C LEU A 408 -5.55 9.09 10.51
N ALA A 409 -6.30 10.16 10.79
CA ALA A 409 -5.80 11.54 10.79
C ALA A 409 -4.55 11.70 11.69
N PRO A 410 -3.49 12.38 11.21
CA PRO A 410 -2.27 12.62 11.99
C PRO A 410 -2.52 13.37 13.29
N VAL A 411 -3.30 14.43 13.23
CA VAL A 411 -3.78 15.23 14.34
C VAL A 411 -5.28 15.01 14.46
N LYS A 412 -5.77 14.65 15.65
CA LYS A 412 -7.19 14.33 15.86
C LYS A 412 -8.02 15.57 16.12
N CYS A 413 -7.46 16.52 16.84
CA CYS A 413 -8.08 17.84 17.02
C CYS A 413 -7.04 18.94 17.17
N ALA A 414 -7.44 20.17 16.85
CA ALA A 414 -6.64 21.37 17.08
C ALA A 414 -7.42 22.36 17.95
N VAL A 415 -6.76 22.96 18.95
CA VAL A 415 -7.34 23.91 19.88
C VAL A 415 -6.77 25.30 19.61
N PHE A 416 -7.66 26.27 19.42
CA PHE A 416 -7.32 27.64 19.07
C PHE A 416 -7.92 28.63 20.07
N PRO A 417 -7.13 29.44 20.77
CA PRO A 417 -7.67 30.68 21.37
C PRO A 417 -8.05 31.62 20.23
N LEU A 418 -9.21 32.32 20.35
CA LEU A 418 -9.65 33.25 19.33
C LEU A 418 -8.65 34.39 19.14
N ASP A 419 -8.14 34.91 20.24
CA ASP A 419 -7.07 35.91 20.27
C ASP A 419 -6.13 35.74 21.49
N LYS A 420 -5.27 36.72 21.81
CA LYS A 420 -4.26 36.70 22.88
C LYS A 420 -4.73 37.30 24.22
N LYS A 421 -5.98 37.66 24.32
CA LYS A 421 -6.53 38.38 25.47
C LYS A 421 -7.35 37.48 26.38
N ASP A 422 -7.71 38.04 27.52
CA ASP A 422 -8.74 37.54 28.43
C ASP A 422 -8.51 36.09 28.92
N GLY A 423 -7.22 35.65 28.99
CA GLY A 423 -6.91 34.30 29.47
C GLY A 423 -7.27 33.18 28.47
N LEU A 424 -7.64 33.50 27.23
CA LEU A 424 -8.03 32.51 26.23
C LEU A 424 -6.87 31.55 25.84
N PRO A 425 -5.60 32.01 25.70
CA PRO A 425 -4.48 31.12 25.46
C PRO A 425 -4.25 30.08 26.57
N GLU A 426 -4.35 30.53 27.83
CA GLU A 426 -4.19 29.69 29.03
C GLU A 426 -5.28 28.62 29.07
N LEU A 427 -6.54 29.01 28.86
CA LEU A 427 -7.67 28.06 28.81
C LEU A 427 -7.56 27.06 27.64
N ALA A 428 -7.08 27.53 26.48
CA ALA A 428 -6.83 26.66 25.33
C ALA A 428 -5.72 25.64 25.64
N HIS A 429 -4.67 26.04 26.37
CA HIS A 429 -3.62 25.11 26.82
C HIS A 429 -4.15 24.08 27.83
N GLU A 430 -5.02 24.48 28.76
CA GLU A 430 -5.66 23.53 29.70
C GLU A 430 -6.44 22.44 28.95
N ILE A 431 -7.20 22.82 27.92
CA ILE A 431 -7.94 21.87 27.07
C ILE A 431 -6.95 20.94 26.32
N VAL A 432 -5.86 21.45 25.75
CA VAL A 432 -4.83 20.64 25.11
C VAL A 432 -4.19 19.68 26.11
N ASP A 433 -3.88 20.17 27.33
CA ASP A 433 -3.22 19.37 28.36
C ASP A 433 -4.08 18.20 28.84
N GLU A 434 -5.40 18.34 28.80
CA GLU A 434 -6.32 17.23 29.06
C GLU A 434 -6.42 16.25 27.88
N LEU A 435 -6.65 16.77 26.66
CA LEU A 435 -6.92 15.92 25.49
C LEU A 435 -5.69 15.16 24.98
N LYS A 436 -4.47 15.68 25.15
CA LYS A 436 -3.22 15.08 24.65
C LYS A 436 -2.93 13.66 25.21
N PHE A 437 -3.51 13.30 26.35
CA PHE A 437 -3.37 11.97 26.92
C PHE A 437 -4.23 10.91 26.21
N HIS A 438 -5.19 11.33 25.41
CA HIS A 438 -6.15 10.45 24.72
C HIS A 438 -5.88 10.33 23.23
N PHE A 439 -5.46 11.43 22.59
CA PHE A 439 -5.16 11.48 21.15
C PHE A 439 -4.28 12.67 20.80
N ASN A 440 -3.65 12.62 19.62
CA ASN A 440 -2.78 13.68 19.15
C ASN A 440 -3.56 14.99 18.96
N THR A 441 -3.22 15.99 19.80
CA THR A 441 -3.88 17.29 19.90
C THR A 441 -2.90 18.41 19.58
N HIS A 442 -3.28 19.35 18.71
CA HIS A 442 -2.46 20.48 18.31
C HIS A 442 -2.94 21.79 18.99
N TYR A 443 -2.01 22.56 19.54
CA TYR A 443 -2.27 23.95 19.95
C TYR A 443 -1.92 24.89 18.81
N GLY A 444 -2.84 25.78 18.44
CA GLY A 444 -2.63 26.79 17.39
C GLY A 444 -2.50 28.21 17.95
N ASP A 445 -1.27 28.74 17.94
CA ASP A 445 -0.95 30.11 18.39
C ASP A 445 -1.81 31.15 17.62
N PRO A 446 -2.40 32.14 18.31
CA PRO A 446 -3.24 33.20 17.72
C PRO A 446 -2.44 34.30 16.99
N LYS A 447 -1.43 33.91 16.19
CA LYS A 447 -0.65 34.82 15.32
C LYS A 447 -1.39 35.21 14.06
N ASP A 448 -2.19 34.27 13.53
CA ASP A 448 -2.97 34.43 12.30
C ASP A 448 -4.48 34.46 12.61
N SER A 449 -5.28 34.93 11.64
CA SER A 449 -6.74 34.83 11.74
C SER A 449 -7.21 33.40 11.90
N ILE A 450 -8.34 33.22 12.62
CA ILE A 450 -8.91 31.90 12.86
C ILE A 450 -9.18 31.12 11.56
N GLY A 451 -9.62 31.80 10.51
CA GLY A 451 -9.85 31.17 9.20
C GLY A 451 -8.59 30.59 8.57
N LYS A 452 -7.43 31.27 8.69
CA LYS A 452 -6.13 30.72 8.21
C LYS A 452 -5.70 29.50 9.02
N ARG A 453 -5.94 29.51 10.34
CA ARG A 453 -5.62 28.38 11.22
C ARG A 453 -6.47 27.17 10.89
N TYR A 454 -7.77 27.35 10.64
CA TYR A 454 -8.65 26.27 10.16
C TYR A 454 -8.16 25.69 8.83
N ARG A 455 -7.82 26.52 7.84
CA ARG A 455 -7.35 26.05 6.53
C ARG A 455 -6.09 25.21 6.61
N ARG A 456 -5.15 25.56 7.52
CA ARG A 456 -3.94 24.73 7.75
C ARG A 456 -4.29 23.36 8.30
N GLN A 457 -5.27 23.26 9.19
CA GLN A 457 -5.74 21.98 9.73
C GLN A 457 -6.54 21.18 8.70
N ASP A 458 -7.36 21.84 7.90
CA ASP A 458 -8.06 21.19 6.78
C ASP A 458 -7.06 20.57 5.80
N ALA A 459 -5.96 21.27 5.49
CA ALA A 459 -4.91 20.80 4.57
C ALA A 459 -4.13 19.59 5.08
N ILE A 460 -4.01 19.40 6.39
CA ILE A 460 -3.36 18.21 6.99
C ILE A 460 -4.36 17.14 7.43
N GLY A 461 -5.67 17.39 7.24
CA GLY A 461 -6.72 16.41 7.49
C GLY A 461 -7.17 16.29 8.94
N THR A 462 -6.96 17.31 9.78
CA THR A 462 -7.45 17.33 11.17
C THR A 462 -8.99 17.38 11.19
N PRO A 463 -9.68 16.37 11.75
CA PRO A 463 -11.15 16.29 11.67
C PRO A 463 -11.87 17.32 12.52
N PHE A 464 -11.28 17.76 13.62
CA PHE A 464 -11.91 18.66 14.59
C PHE A 464 -11.04 19.87 14.90
N CYS A 465 -11.67 21.07 14.88
CA CYS A 465 -11.04 22.28 15.39
C CYS A 465 -11.89 22.87 16.51
N ILE A 466 -11.27 23.15 17.64
CA ILE A 466 -11.88 23.71 18.85
C ILE A 466 -11.46 25.15 18.96
N THR A 467 -12.42 26.09 19.09
CA THR A 467 -12.14 27.50 19.30
C THR A 467 -12.60 27.94 20.69
N VAL A 468 -11.65 28.43 21.46
CA VAL A 468 -11.87 29.10 22.77
C VAL A 468 -12.08 30.56 22.51
N ASP A 469 -13.25 31.09 22.84
CA ASP A 469 -13.69 32.46 22.59
C ASP A 469 -14.01 33.22 23.88
N HIS A 470 -14.42 34.50 23.75
CA HIS A 470 -14.69 35.39 24.90
C HIS A 470 -15.86 34.94 25.78
N GLU A 471 -16.74 34.07 25.29
CA GLU A 471 -17.85 33.52 26.10
C GLU A 471 -17.42 32.27 26.89
N THR A 472 -16.38 31.58 26.42
CA THR A 472 -15.88 30.31 27.03
C THR A 472 -15.59 30.42 28.53
N PRO A 473 -14.97 31.50 29.06
CA PRO A 473 -14.74 31.64 30.50
C PRO A 473 -16.03 31.69 31.33
N ASN A 474 -17.12 32.13 30.74
CA ASN A 474 -18.41 32.33 31.44
C ASN A 474 -19.30 31.09 31.37
N ASP A 475 -19.38 30.43 30.21
CA ASP A 475 -20.31 29.32 29.97
C ASP A 475 -19.66 27.96 29.94
N HIS A 476 -18.33 27.90 30.05
CA HIS A 476 -17.51 26.67 29.95
C HIS A 476 -17.78 25.85 28.68
N LYS A 477 -18.11 26.55 27.57
CA LYS A 477 -18.32 25.96 26.26
C LYS A 477 -17.34 26.50 25.24
N VAL A 478 -17.09 25.71 24.21
CA VAL A 478 -16.21 26.04 23.08
C VAL A 478 -16.94 25.81 21.77
N THR A 479 -16.45 26.43 20.70
CA THR A 479 -16.93 26.15 19.35
C THR A 479 -16.18 24.98 18.78
N LEU A 480 -16.87 23.88 18.49
CA LEU A 480 -16.35 22.71 17.79
C LEU A 480 -16.70 22.79 16.31
N ARG A 481 -15.67 22.75 15.44
CA ARG A 481 -15.81 22.80 13.99
C ARG A 481 -15.43 21.47 13.37
N TYR A 482 -16.28 20.99 12.48
CA TYR A 482 -16.10 19.76 11.71
C TYR A 482 -15.41 20.04 10.37
N ARG A 483 -14.33 19.32 10.04
CA ARG A 483 -13.54 19.51 8.81
C ARG A 483 -14.37 19.34 7.54
N ASP A 484 -15.16 18.28 7.47
CA ASP A 484 -15.79 17.85 6.21
C ASP A 484 -17.00 18.71 5.81
N THR A 485 -17.76 19.17 6.78
CA THR A 485 -18.97 20.00 6.56
C THR A 485 -18.73 21.49 6.80
N MET A 486 -17.66 21.86 7.52
CA MET A 486 -17.39 23.20 8.07
C MET A 486 -18.45 23.69 9.07
N GLU A 487 -19.39 22.82 9.44
CA GLU A 487 -20.36 23.12 10.50
C GLU A 487 -19.67 23.37 11.83
N GLN A 488 -20.31 24.21 12.62
CA GLN A 488 -19.83 24.61 13.94
C GLN A 488 -20.95 24.49 14.94
N GLU A 489 -20.65 23.93 16.09
CA GLU A 489 -21.58 23.84 17.21
C GLU A 489 -20.89 24.24 18.53
N ARG A 490 -21.69 24.68 19.50
CA ARG A 490 -21.19 25.04 20.81
C ARG A 490 -21.37 23.88 21.78
N VAL A 491 -20.26 23.34 22.26
CA VAL A 491 -20.23 22.14 23.12
C VAL A 491 -19.56 22.45 24.45
N ALA A 492 -19.93 21.73 25.52
CA ALA A 492 -19.26 21.85 26.81
C ALA A 492 -17.84 21.29 26.73
N ILE A 493 -16.89 21.94 27.42
CA ILE A 493 -15.49 21.47 27.48
C ILE A 493 -15.44 20.03 28.03
N SER A 494 -16.28 19.70 29.02
CA SER A 494 -16.39 18.36 29.62
C SER A 494 -16.76 17.26 28.63
N ASP A 495 -17.41 17.59 27.51
CA ASP A 495 -17.95 16.62 26.56
C ASP A 495 -17.01 16.39 25.38
N LEU A 496 -16.00 17.25 25.20
CA LEU A 496 -15.07 17.24 24.06
C LEU A 496 -14.40 15.87 23.87
N ARG A 497 -13.90 15.30 24.96
CA ARG A 497 -13.21 14.00 24.90
C ARG A 497 -14.12 12.93 24.30
N SER A 498 -15.33 12.76 24.85
CA SER A 498 -16.23 11.70 24.41
C SER A 498 -16.69 11.89 22.96
N ILE A 499 -17.00 13.15 22.56
CA ILE A 499 -17.42 13.48 21.20
C ILE A 499 -16.33 13.13 20.18
N ILE A 500 -15.08 13.51 20.47
CA ILE A 500 -13.96 13.31 19.56
C ILE A 500 -13.52 11.84 19.54
N GLU A 501 -13.35 11.22 20.73
CA GLU A 501 -12.84 9.85 20.86
C GLU A 501 -13.71 8.84 20.12
N ASP A 502 -15.03 8.96 20.18
CA ASP A 502 -15.96 8.06 19.47
C ASP A 502 -15.74 8.04 17.95
N ARG A 503 -15.27 9.15 17.38
CA ARG A 503 -15.07 9.29 15.93
C ARG A 503 -13.65 8.99 15.50
N VAL A 504 -12.64 9.39 16.28
CA VAL A 504 -11.22 9.24 15.90
C VAL A 504 -10.60 7.93 16.38
N SER A 505 -11.33 7.13 17.15
CA SER A 505 -10.80 5.90 17.72
C SER A 505 -10.71 4.78 16.69
N ILE A 506 -9.53 4.19 16.56
CA ILE A 506 -9.34 2.92 15.84
C ILE A 506 -10.26 1.84 16.42
N THR A 507 -10.49 1.82 17.73
CA THR A 507 -11.38 0.87 18.38
C THR A 507 -12.81 0.95 17.85
N SER A 508 -13.30 2.14 17.51
CA SER A 508 -14.65 2.30 16.94
C SER A 508 -14.74 1.68 15.54
N VAL A 509 -13.71 1.81 14.72
CA VAL A 509 -13.61 1.15 13.41
C VAL A 509 -13.53 -0.37 13.58
N LEU A 510 -12.70 -0.86 14.51
CA LEU A 510 -12.53 -2.28 14.79
C LEU A 510 -13.82 -2.95 15.31
N LYS A 511 -14.62 -2.24 16.13
CA LYS A 511 -15.93 -2.75 16.59
C LYS A 511 -16.91 -2.98 15.44
N LYS A 512 -16.88 -2.11 14.41
CA LYS A 512 -17.70 -2.28 13.21
C LYS A 512 -17.19 -3.47 12.38
N LEU A 513 -15.89 -3.49 12.08
CA LEU A 513 -15.23 -4.56 11.35
C LEU A 513 -15.42 -5.94 12.04
N GLY A 514 -15.25 -6.03 13.35
CA GLY A 514 -15.41 -7.28 14.10
C GLY A 514 -16.83 -7.85 14.08
N LYS A 515 -17.86 -6.99 13.90
CA LYS A 515 -19.25 -7.45 13.70
C LYS A 515 -19.42 -8.04 12.30
N GLU A 516 -18.77 -7.48 11.31
CA GLU A 516 -18.85 -7.92 9.92
C GLU A 516 -18.12 -9.26 9.71
N ILE A 517 -16.89 -9.38 10.22
CA ILE A 517 -16.08 -10.60 10.12
C ILE A 517 -16.79 -11.83 10.71
N LYS A 518 -17.58 -11.65 11.76
CA LYS A 518 -18.35 -12.77 12.36
C LYS A 518 -19.37 -13.41 11.43
N ASN A 519 -19.69 -12.76 10.31
CA ASN A 519 -20.63 -13.26 9.32
C ASN A 519 -19.95 -14.05 8.19
N PHE A 520 -18.64 -14.10 8.16
CA PHE A 520 -17.83 -14.82 7.16
C PHE A 520 -17.46 -16.21 7.65
#